data_54776f703b2b1d7887db3cdb544089cd
#
_entry.id   54776f703b2b1d7887db3cdb544089cd
#
_cell.length_a   1.000
_cell.length_b   1.000
_cell.length_c   1.000
_cell.angle_alpha   90.00
_cell.angle_beta   90.00
_cell.angle_gamma   90.00
#
_symmetry.space_group_name_H-M   'P 1'
#
loop_
_entity.id
_entity.type
_entity.pdbx_description
1 polymer ?
#
loop_
_entity_poly.entity_id
_entity_poly.type
_entity_poly.pdbx_seq_one_letter_code
_entity_poly.pdbx_strand_id
1 'polypeptide(L)'
;MVLLERAALTEGATWHAAGLVGQLRSSRNTTRMLKKSVEMYDRLQKEDGMSFDWKKTGSLRLAANEDRLLEAKRLTTMAQSFGLEMSMIGPSDAMELFPLIEQKGLLGAAFIPSDGHVDPASLCQAIATVARNQGAEIRQGVEVIDFKKQGRRIVEVVTTGGIY
;
A
#
# COMPACT_ATOMS: atom_id res chain seq x y z
N MET A 1 -20.23 4.59 -12.89
CA MET A 1 -20.09 4.27 -11.44
C MET A 1 -19.95 5.60 -10.70
N VAL A 2 -20.63 5.73 -9.53
CA VAL A 2 -20.51 6.92 -8.67
C VAL A 2 -19.85 6.50 -7.35
N LEU A 3 -18.88 7.27 -6.89
CA LEU A 3 -18.26 7.20 -5.56
C LEU A 3 -18.74 8.41 -4.76
N LEU A 4 -19.28 8.16 -3.57
CA LEU A 4 -19.74 9.19 -2.65
C LEU A 4 -18.77 9.26 -1.47
N GLU A 5 -18.20 10.44 -1.22
CA GLU A 5 -17.30 10.71 -0.11
C GLU A 5 -17.92 11.82 0.76
N ARG A 6 -18.06 11.56 2.06
CA ARG A 6 -18.68 12.52 2.98
C ARG A 6 -17.86 13.79 3.22
N ALA A 7 -16.55 13.67 3.09
CA ALA A 7 -15.59 14.76 3.30
C ALA A 7 -14.83 15.07 1.99
N ALA A 8 -13.60 15.52 2.06
CA ALA A 8 -12.71 15.57 0.91
C ALA A 8 -11.96 14.24 0.74
N LEU A 9 -11.52 13.94 -0.49
CA LEU A 9 -10.61 12.83 -0.73
C LEU A 9 -9.36 13.04 0.13
N THR A 10 -8.86 11.97 0.72
CA THR A 10 -7.70 11.89 1.60
C THR A 10 -7.92 12.22 3.08
N GLU A 11 -9.01 12.84 3.46
CA GLU A 11 -9.25 13.26 4.86
C GLU A 11 -9.41 12.10 5.87
N GLY A 12 -9.68 10.89 5.42
CA GLY A 12 -9.86 9.73 6.29
C GLY A 12 -8.53 9.07 6.70
N ALA A 13 -8.47 7.74 6.59
CA ALA A 13 -7.29 6.95 6.93
C ALA A 13 -6.05 7.30 6.08
N THR A 14 -6.25 7.85 4.89
CA THR A 14 -5.17 8.25 3.97
C THR A 14 -4.29 9.33 4.59
N TRP A 15 -4.87 10.34 5.25
CA TRP A 15 -4.12 11.41 5.92
C TRP A 15 -3.20 10.90 7.03
N HIS A 16 -3.59 9.81 7.71
CA HIS A 16 -2.83 9.24 8.82
C HIS A 16 -1.81 8.18 8.37
N ALA A 17 -1.75 7.84 7.08
CA ALA A 17 -0.85 6.81 6.59
C ALA A 17 0.59 7.32 6.53
N ALA A 18 1.53 6.53 7.03
CA ALA A 18 2.97 6.85 6.99
C ALA A 18 3.60 6.74 5.59
N GLY A 19 2.85 6.26 4.61
CA GLY A 19 3.33 6.11 3.24
C GLY A 19 4.28 4.92 3.00
N LEU A 20 4.53 4.09 4.00
CA LEU A 20 5.37 2.90 3.83
C LEU A 20 4.60 1.78 3.13
N VAL A 21 5.14 1.30 2.02
CA VAL A 21 4.53 0.26 1.19
C VAL A 21 5.30 -1.03 1.36
N GLY A 22 4.83 -1.88 2.28
CA GLY A 22 5.39 -3.20 2.53
C GLY A 22 4.43 -4.31 2.11
N GLN A 23 4.93 -5.30 1.38
CA GLN A 23 4.09 -6.34 0.76
C GLN A 23 3.91 -7.58 1.63
N LEU A 24 4.93 -8.01 2.38
CA LEU A 24 4.87 -9.24 3.15
C LEU A 24 3.92 -9.14 4.34
N ARG A 25 2.98 -10.07 4.42
CA ARG A 25 2.08 -10.30 5.57
C ARG A 25 2.08 -11.79 5.93
N SER A 26 1.51 -12.13 7.09
CA SER A 26 1.38 -13.52 7.55
C SER A 26 0.48 -14.38 6.65
N SER A 27 -0.43 -13.77 5.92
CA SER A 27 -1.35 -14.44 4.99
C SER A 27 -0.87 -14.32 3.54
N ARG A 28 -0.85 -15.45 2.83
CA ARG A 28 -0.56 -15.51 1.39
C ARG A 28 -1.52 -14.61 0.57
N ASN A 29 -2.81 -14.63 0.89
CA ASN A 29 -3.79 -13.85 0.14
C ASN A 29 -3.57 -12.34 0.35
N THR A 30 -3.29 -11.90 1.56
CA THR A 30 -2.98 -10.50 1.84
C THR A 30 -1.68 -10.06 1.15
N THR A 31 -0.64 -10.90 1.19
CA THR A 31 0.61 -10.63 0.47
C THR A 31 0.37 -10.49 -1.04
N ARG A 32 -0.43 -11.39 -1.65
CA ARG A 32 -0.78 -11.29 -3.08
C ARG A 32 -1.56 -10.01 -3.40
N MET A 33 -2.49 -9.60 -2.54
CA MET A 33 -3.24 -8.35 -2.71
C MET A 33 -2.29 -7.13 -2.68
N LEU A 34 -1.35 -7.08 -1.74
CA LEU A 34 -0.38 -5.99 -1.64
C LEU A 34 0.62 -5.98 -2.82
N LYS A 35 1.03 -7.15 -3.32
CA LYS A 35 1.79 -7.23 -4.58
C LYS A 35 1.03 -6.60 -5.75
N LYS A 36 -0.27 -6.91 -5.87
CA LYS A 36 -1.12 -6.31 -6.91
C LYS A 36 -1.26 -4.80 -6.74
N SER A 37 -1.27 -4.30 -5.51
CA SER A 37 -1.25 -2.85 -5.26
C SER A 37 0.04 -2.21 -5.77
N VAL A 38 1.19 -2.82 -5.51
CA VAL A 38 2.49 -2.32 -6.03
C VAL A 38 2.54 -2.35 -7.55
N GLU A 39 2.08 -3.44 -8.18
CA GLU A 39 1.96 -3.53 -9.64
C GLU A 39 1.05 -2.42 -10.21
N MET A 40 -0.04 -2.09 -9.51
CA MET A 40 -0.93 -1.00 -9.88
C MET A 40 -0.22 0.37 -9.77
N TYR A 41 0.55 0.62 -8.71
CA TYR A 41 1.29 1.87 -8.56
C TYR A 41 2.31 2.06 -9.69
N ASP A 42 3.04 1.00 -10.04
CA ASP A 42 3.95 1.03 -11.19
C ASP A 42 3.24 1.37 -12.49
N ARG A 43 2.05 0.78 -12.72
CA ARG A 43 1.25 1.05 -13.91
C ARG A 43 0.76 2.49 -13.93
N LEU A 44 0.18 2.99 -12.85
CA LEU A 44 -0.31 4.37 -12.75
C LEU A 44 0.79 5.38 -13.09
N GLN A 45 2.02 5.14 -12.63
CA GLN A 45 3.13 6.04 -12.88
C GLN A 45 3.67 5.93 -14.31
N LYS A 46 3.77 4.72 -14.85
CA LYS A 46 4.41 4.46 -16.16
C LYS A 46 3.45 4.56 -17.34
N GLU A 47 2.25 3.99 -17.20
CA GLU A 47 1.31 3.85 -18.32
C GLU A 47 0.28 4.98 -18.31
N ASP A 48 -0.23 5.35 -17.15
CA ASP A 48 -1.24 6.40 -17.02
C ASP A 48 -0.62 7.81 -16.86
N GLY A 49 0.72 7.91 -16.79
CA GLY A 49 1.45 9.17 -16.70
C GLY A 49 1.18 9.97 -15.42
N MET A 50 0.69 9.31 -14.36
CA MET A 50 0.38 9.97 -13.11
C MET A 50 1.63 10.30 -12.32
N SER A 51 1.75 11.56 -11.90
CA SER A 51 2.84 12.01 -11.02
C SER A 51 2.42 11.88 -9.56
N PHE A 52 3.04 10.97 -8.85
CA PHE A 52 2.97 10.82 -7.39
C PHE A 52 4.29 10.22 -6.90
N ASP A 53 4.65 10.47 -5.64
CA ASP A 53 5.98 10.14 -5.12
C ASP A 53 6.11 8.66 -4.73
N TRP A 54 5.87 7.75 -5.71
CA TRP A 54 6.12 6.32 -5.54
C TRP A 54 7.56 5.99 -5.85
N LYS A 55 8.28 5.47 -4.85
CA LYS A 55 9.68 5.07 -4.97
C LYS A 55 9.90 3.65 -4.43
N LYS A 56 10.38 2.77 -5.29
CA LYS A 56 10.85 1.43 -4.93
C LYS A 56 12.26 1.50 -4.34
N THR A 57 12.34 1.81 -3.08
CA THR A 57 13.62 1.88 -2.35
C THR A 57 13.98 0.55 -1.67
N GLY A 58 13.06 -0.40 -1.69
CA GLY A 58 13.14 -1.60 -0.88
C GLY A 58 12.74 -1.37 0.58
N SER A 59 12.75 -2.46 1.35
CA SER A 59 12.62 -2.40 2.81
C SER A 59 13.60 -3.35 3.48
N LEU A 60 14.13 -2.92 4.62
CA LEU A 60 15.06 -3.69 5.45
C LEU A 60 14.40 -4.08 6.77
N ARG A 61 14.58 -5.33 7.18
CA ARG A 61 14.25 -5.82 8.52
C ARG A 61 15.54 -6.21 9.21
N LEU A 62 16.01 -5.35 10.11
CA LEU A 62 17.28 -5.49 10.78
C LEU A 62 17.21 -6.56 11.89
N ALA A 63 18.24 -7.36 12.04
CA ALA A 63 18.39 -8.39 13.07
C ALA A 63 19.59 -8.06 13.97
N ALA A 64 19.32 -7.51 15.15
CA ALA A 64 20.34 -7.16 16.14
C ALA A 64 20.55 -8.24 17.22
N ASN A 65 19.88 -9.38 17.12
CA ASN A 65 20.09 -10.56 17.97
C ASN A 65 19.68 -11.83 17.22
N GLU A 66 20.04 -13.00 17.79
CA GLU A 66 19.81 -14.31 17.17
C GLU A 66 18.32 -14.62 16.92
N ASP A 67 17.45 -14.23 17.83
CA ASP A 67 16.00 -14.47 17.67
C ASP A 67 15.46 -13.69 16.47
N ARG A 68 15.86 -12.43 16.30
CA ARG A 68 15.49 -11.60 15.14
C ARG A 68 16.10 -12.12 13.84
N LEU A 69 17.32 -12.66 13.91
CA LEU A 69 17.95 -13.29 12.74
C LEU A 69 17.20 -14.56 12.32
N LEU A 70 16.80 -15.39 13.29
CA LEU A 70 15.98 -16.57 13.03
C LEU A 70 14.60 -16.21 12.47
N GLU A 71 13.95 -15.19 13.04
CA GLU A 71 12.68 -14.65 12.52
C GLU A 71 12.84 -14.17 11.08
N ALA A 72 13.88 -13.39 10.77
CA ALA A 72 14.15 -12.87 9.43
C ALA A 72 14.33 -14.01 8.41
N LYS A 73 15.04 -15.09 8.77
CA LYS A 73 15.19 -16.30 7.93
C LYS A 73 13.85 -16.98 7.67
N ARG A 74 12.99 -17.12 8.68
CA ARG A 74 11.64 -17.70 8.52
C ARG A 74 10.77 -16.85 7.62
N LEU A 75 10.79 -15.51 7.79
CA LEU A 75 10.05 -14.58 6.96
C LEU A 75 10.51 -14.62 5.50
N THR A 76 11.82 -14.76 5.26
CA THR A 76 12.38 -14.93 3.92
C THR A 76 11.84 -16.19 3.23
N THR A 77 11.87 -17.32 3.92
CA THR A 77 11.30 -18.59 3.40
C THR A 77 9.80 -18.44 3.13
N MET A 78 9.06 -17.82 4.03
CA MET A 78 7.63 -17.58 3.86
C MET A 78 7.35 -16.67 2.65
N ALA A 79 8.09 -15.57 2.50
CA ALA A 79 7.94 -14.64 1.37
C ALA A 79 8.16 -15.36 0.04
N GLN A 80 9.23 -16.15 -0.07
CA GLN A 80 9.53 -16.95 -1.25
C GLN A 80 8.40 -17.95 -1.57
N SER A 81 7.82 -18.61 -0.55
CA SER A 81 6.67 -19.51 -0.73
C SER A 81 5.40 -18.79 -1.23
N PHE A 82 5.30 -17.49 -1.00
CA PHE A 82 4.21 -16.63 -1.50
C PHE A 82 4.53 -15.98 -2.86
N GLY A 83 5.72 -16.26 -3.41
CA GLY A 83 6.20 -15.67 -4.66
C GLY A 83 6.59 -14.19 -4.52
N LEU A 84 7.03 -13.77 -3.33
CA LEU A 84 7.61 -12.46 -3.07
C LEU A 84 9.12 -12.61 -2.93
N GLU A 85 9.87 -11.83 -3.70
CA GLU A 85 11.32 -11.77 -3.60
C GLU A 85 11.73 -11.18 -2.24
N MET A 86 12.50 -11.93 -1.49
CA MET A 86 13.08 -11.52 -0.21
C MET A 86 14.37 -12.30 0.01
N SER A 87 15.42 -11.63 0.42
CA SER A 87 16.74 -12.22 0.65
C SER A 87 17.31 -11.84 2.01
N MET A 88 18.13 -12.73 2.56
CA MET A 88 19.00 -12.40 3.69
C MET A 88 20.27 -11.72 3.17
N ILE A 89 20.64 -10.62 3.80
CA ILE A 89 21.86 -9.85 3.48
C ILE A 89 22.71 -9.62 4.73
N GLY A 90 24.00 -9.39 4.51
CA GLY A 90 24.95 -9.08 5.58
C GLY A 90 24.82 -7.64 6.12
N PRO A 91 25.46 -7.33 7.26
CA PRO A 91 25.46 -5.98 7.81
C PRO A 91 26.06 -4.94 6.86
N SER A 92 27.11 -5.27 6.10
CA SER A 92 27.74 -4.37 5.13
C SER A 92 26.79 -4.01 3.99
N ASP A 93 26.11 -5.03 3.43
CA ASP A 93 25.14 -4.80 2.34
C ASP A 93 23.95 -3.96 2.83
N ALA A 94 23.51 -4.17 4.07
CA ALA A 94 22.45 -3.36 4.67
C ALA A 94 22.86 -1.89 4.81
N MET A 95 24.12 -1.62 5.19
CA MET A 95 24.69 -0.27 5.24
C MET A 95 24.80 0.38 3.85
N GLU A 96 25.17 -0.38 2.83
CA GLU A 96 25.21 0.15 1.45
C GLU A 96 23.83 0.60 0.99
N LEU A 97 22.78 -0.16 1.33
CA LEU A 97 21.40 0.20 1.01
C LEU A 97 20.86 1.36 1.84
N PHE A 98 21.29 1.47 3.10
CA PHE A 98 20.87 2.54 4.00
C PHE A 98 22.02 3.00 4.91
N PRO A 99 22.81 3.99 4.52
CA PRO A 99 24.06 4.41 5.19
C PRO A 99 23.90 4.94 6.62
N LEU A 100 22.67 5.20 7.07
CA LEU A 100 22.39 5.67 8.44
C LEU A 100 22.29 4.52 9.46
N ILE A 101 22.43 3.26 9.03
CA ILE A 101 22.40 2.11 9.93
C ILE A 101 23.72 2.03 10.71
N GLU A 102 23.62 1.87 12.04
CA GLU A 102 24.77 1.49 12.86
C GLU A 102 25.05 -0.01 12.68
N GLN A 103 26.24 -0.32 12.17
CA GLN A 103 26.64 -1.71 11.89
C GLN A 103 26.96 -2.51 13.16
N LYS A 104 27.42 -1.83 14.22
CA LYS A 104 27.83 -2.49 15.46
C LYS A 104 26.65 -3.22 16.12
N GLY A 105 26.78 -4.52 16.29
CA GLY A 105 25.73 -5.37 16.87
C GLY A 105 24.66 -5.84 15.88
N LEU A 106 24.75 -5.45 14.60
CA LEU A 106 23.86 -5.96 13.57
C LEU A 106 24.37 -7.34 13.11
N LEU A 107 23.51 -8.37 13.17
CA LEU A 107 23.83 -9.73 12.72
C LEU A 107 23.47 -9.97 11.25
N GLY A 108 22.59 -9.17 10.69
CA GLY A 108 22.13 -9.25 9.30
C GLY A 108 20.81 -8.53 9.11
N ALA A 109 20.29 -8.59 7.91
CA ALA A 109 18.98 -8.05 7.58
C ALA A 109 18.25 -8.91 6.56
N ALA A 110 16.93 -8.82 6.51
CA ALA A 110 16.15 -9.33 5.40
C ALA A 110 15.69 -8.16 4.53
N PHE A 111 15.87 -8.29 3.23
CA PHE A 111 15.62 -7.25 2.23
C PHE A 111 14.52 -7.65 1.24
N ILE A 112 13.56 -6.76 1.01
CA ILE A 112 12.53 -6.89 -0.03
C ILE A 112 12.72 -5.74 -1.02
N PRO A 113 13.26 -6.00 -2.23
CA PRO A 113 13.61 -4.94 -3.18
C PRO A 113 12.39 -4.23 -3.78
N SER A 114 11.23 -4.90 -3.82
CA SER A 114 10.00 -4.36 -4.41
C SER A 114 9.14 -3.54 -3.45
N ASP A 115 9.48 -3.47 -2.18
CA ASP A 115 8.87 -2.56 -1.22
C ASP A 115 9.34 -1.11 -1.47
N GLY A 116 8.70 -0.14 -0.85
CA GLY A 116 9.09 1.25 -1.01
C GLY A 116 8.24 2.21 -0.19
N HIS A 117 8.14 3.43 -0.67
CA HIS A 117 7.30 4.45 -0.03
C HIS A 117 6.59 5.30 -1.08
N VAL A 118 5.51 5.94 -0.66
CA VAL A 118 4.68 6.81 -1.50
C VAL A 118 4.11 7.95 -0.64
N ASP A 119 3.83 9.11 -1.25
CA ASP A 119 2.93 10.06 -0.61
C ASP A 119 1.48 9.58 -0.73
N PRO A 120 0.80 9.25 0.39
CA PRO A 120 -0.54 8.65 0.36
C PRO A 120 -1.59 9.57 -0.26
N ALA A 121 -1.47 10.89 -0.07
CA ALA A 121 -2.43 11.85 -0.60
C ALA A 121 -2.31 11.94 -2.13
N SER A 122 -1.10 12.10 -2.65
CA SER A 122 -0.84 12.12 -4.09
C SER A 122 -1.26 10.83 -4.78
N LEU A 123 -1.01 9.67 -4.18
CA LEU A 123 -1.48 8.38 -4.70
C LEU A 123 -3.01 8.31 -4.78
N CYS A 124 -3.70 8.74 -3.72
CA CYS A 124 -5.17 8.78 -3.70
C CYS A 124 -5.72 9.67 -4.83
N GLN A 125 -5.14 10.85 -5.02
CA GLN A 125 -5.54 11.77 -6.09
C GLN A 125 -5.23 11.20 -7.49
N ALA A 126 -4.10 10.51 -7.67
CA ALA A 126 -3.76 9.85 -8.92
C ALA A 126 -4.78 8.76 -9.27
N ILE A 127 -5.14 7.89 -8.32
CA ILE A 127 -6.17 6.86 -8.50
C ILE A 127 -7.51 7.49 -8.85
N ALA A 128 -7.92 8.55 -8.14
CA ALA A 128 -9.16 9.25 -8.39
C ALA A 128 -9.20 9.90 -9.80
N THR A 129 -8.06 10.43 -10.25
CA THR A 129 -7.93 11.01 -11.60
C THR A 129 -8.11 9.96 -12.68
N VAL A 130 -7.44 8.81 -12.56
CA VAL A 130 -7.59 7.71 -13.52
C VAL A 130 -9.01 7.16 -13.50
N ALA A 131 -9.64 7.04 -12.33
CA ALA A 131 -11.04 6.61 -12.23
C ALA A 131 -11.99 7.57 -12.95
N ARG A 132 -11.80 8.90 -12.80
CA ARG A 132 -12.59 9.92 -13.53
C ARG A 132 -12.38 9.81 -15.04
N ASN A 133 -11.14 9.64 -15.49
CA ASN A 133 -10.83 9.47 -16.91
C ASN A 133 -11.50 8.23 -17.52
N GLN A 134 -11.76 7.21 -16.68
CA GLN A 134 -12.51 6.01 -17.06
C GLN A 134 -14.03 6.14 -16.85
N GLY A 135 -14.55 7.33 -16.61
CA GLY A 135 -15.98 7.60 -16.50
C GLY A 135 -16.58 7.39 -15.09
N ALA A 136 -15.76 7.28 -14.05
CA ALA A 136 -16.26 7.32 -12.69
C ALA A 136 -16.57 8.75 -12.25
N GLU A 137 -17.73 8.95 -11.64
CA GLU A 137 -18.08 10.19 -10.99
C GLU A 137 -17.70 10.13 -9.50
N ILE A 138 -16.95 11.11 -9.00
CA ILE A 138 -16.55 11.21 -7.60
C ILE A 138 -17.15 12.48 -7.01
N ARG A 139 -18.07 12.33 -6.07
CA ARG A 139 -18.74 13.42 -5.36
C ARG A 139 -18.24 13.49 -3.93
N GLN A 140 -17.64 14.62 -3.58
CA GLN A 140 -17.17 14.95 -2.25
C GLN A 140 -18.20 15.82 -1.50
N GLY A 141 -18.18 15.80 -0.18
CA GLY A 141 -19.15 16.51 0.66
C GLY A 141 -20.54 15.87 0.65
N VAL A 142 -20.65 14.60 0.26
CA VAL A 142 -21.93 13.88 0.14
C VAL A 142 -21.92 12.67 1.08
N GLU A 143 -22.58 12.81 2.20
CA GLU A 143 -22.70 11.76 3.21
C GLU A 143 -23.88 10.82 2.89
N VAL A 144 -23.62 9.51 2.90
CA VAL A 144 -24.68 8.49 2.83
C VAL A 144 -25.30 8.35 4.21
N ILE A 145 -26.60 8.63 4.31
CA ILE A 145 -27.36 8.60 5.58
C ILE A 145 -28.29 7.42 5.70
N ASP A 146 -28.75 6.83 4.59
CA ASP A 146 -29.65 5.66 4.62
C ASP A 146 -29.65 4.91 3.28
N PHE A 147 -30.26 3.72 3.30
CA PHE A 147 -30.47 2.86 2.14
C PHE A 147 -31.92 2.40 2.06
N LYS A 148 -32.61 2.63 0.94
CA LYS A 148 -33.89 2.00 0.69
C LYS A 148 -33.70 0.61 0.08
N LYS A 149 -34.44 -0.36 0.61
CA LYS A 149 -34.37 -1.77 0.20
C LYS A 149 -35.72 -2.25 -0.34
N GLN A 150 -35.64 -3.07 -1.37
CA GLN A 150 -36.75 -3.89 -1.84
C GLN A 150 -36.36 -5.37 -1.70
N GLY A 151 -36.87 -6.04 -0.69
CA GLY A 151 -36.40 -7.37 -0.30
C GLY A 151 -34.94 -7.34 0.14
N ARG A 152 -34.07 -8.10 -0.56
CA ARG A 152 -32.61 -8.16 -0.29
C ARG A 152 -31.79 -7.18 -1.12
N ARG A 153 -32.42 -6.40 -2.00
CA ARG A 153 -31.73 -5.49 -2.92
C ARG A 153 -31.82 -4.06 -2.42
N ILE A 154 -30.68 -3.34 -2.41
CA ILE A 154 -30.66 -1.88 -2.24
C ILE A 154 -31.10 -1.28 -3.59
N VAL A 155 -32.13 -0.40 -3.55
CA VAL A 155 -32.70 0.26 -4.73
C VAL A 155 -32.43 1.75 -4.77
N GLU A 156 -32.17 2.37 -3.61
CA GLU A 156 -31.78 3.78 -3.51
C GLU A 156 -30.75 3.98 -2.39
N VAL A 157 -29.86 4.95 -2.59
CA VAL A 157 -28.92 5.45 -1.60
C VAL A 157 -29.35 6.86 -1.22
N VAL A 158 -29.73 7.06 0.03
CA VAL A 158 -30.15 8.36 0.56
C VAL A 158 -28.95 9.11 1.10
N THR A 159 -28.76 10.35 0.66
CA THR A 159 -27.59 11.15 1.03
C THR A 159 -28.00 12.54 1.46
N THR A 160 -27.08 13.30 2.04
CA THR A 160 -27.23 14.73 2.31
C THR A 160 -27.40 15.59 1.06
N GLY A 161 -27.01 15.07 -0.11
CA GLY A 161 -27.09 15.76 -1.40
C GLY A 161 -28.22 15.26 -2.31
N GLY A 162 -29.11 14.38 -1.81
CA GLY A 162 -30.22 13.80 -2.58
C GLY A 162 -30.23 12.27 -2.61
N ILE A 163 -30.95 11.70 -3.58
CA ILE A 163 -31.12 10.24 -3.75
C ILE A 163 -30.38 9.79 -5.00
N TYR A 164 -29.66 8.67 -4.91
CA TYR A 164 -28.91 8.02 -5.99
C TYR A 164 -29.43 6.61 -6.25
#